data_596ddd11c131e34117b0f7df8a10d8aa
#
_entry.id   596ddd11c131e34117b0f7df8a10d8aa
#
_cell.length_a   1.000
_cell.length_b   1.000
_cell.length_c   1.000
_cell.angle_alpha   90.00
_cell.angle_beta   90.00
_cell.angle_gamma   90.00
#
_symmetry.space_group_name_H-M   'P 1'
#
loop_
_entity.id
_entity.type
_entity.pdbx_description
1 polymer ?
#
loop_
_entity_poly.entity_id
_entity_poly.type
_entity_poly.pdbx_seq_one_letter_code
_entity_poly.pdbx_strand_id
1 'polypeptide(L)'
;MFRKKSLFSILLAFMISLSMFPIFKLDAHAATVNASTIAELQQAINDATEDTEIVLTADMQLTTTVTVPAGKNITLKGGVTLTRTSSAIAFDIKDGASLTWEDIVLDGDAKDTNYKSAVINNQGKLTFNGGEIKNVRSSSPMVGIVTTKGPNAVLTMNGGSIHDNYMSNQFTNVVKITEG
;
A
#
# COMPACT_ATOMS: atom_id res chain seq x y z
N MET A 1 -54.86 11.24 44.34
CA MET A 1 -54.89 10.40 43.12
C MET A 1 -53.98 10.98 42.08
N PHE A 2 -52.67 10.65 42.16
CA PHE A 2 -51.64 11.23 41.28
C PHE A 2 -51.64 10.50 39.93
N ARG A 3 -51.78 11.27 38.82
CA ARG A 3 -51.89 10.77 37.43
C ARG A 3 -50.57 10.11 36.98
N LYS A 4 -50.60 8.82 36.81
CA LYS A 4 -49.51 8.01 36.21
C LYS A 4 -49.25 8.28 34.70
N LYS A 5 -49.88 9.27 34.10
CA LYS A 5 -49.74 9.60 32.67
C LYS A 5 -48.55 10.49 32.29
N SER A 6 -47.91 11.14 33.28
CA SER A 6 -46.84 12.12 32.99
C SER A 6 -45.47 11.50 32.75
N LEU A 7 -45.16 10.37 33.39
CA LEU A 7 -43.83 9.75 33.27
C LEU A 7 -43.62 9.02 31.92
N PHE A 8 -44.67 8.44 31.35
CA PHE A 8 -44.55 7.75 30.06
C PHE A 8 -44.37 8.72 28.90
N SER A 9 -45.03 9.90 28.95
CA SER A 9 -44.89 10.95 27.94
C SER A 9 -43.48 11.58 27.95
N ILE A 10 -42.86 11.75 29.11
CA ILE A 10 -41.52 12.32 29.25
C ILE A 10 -40.46 11.33 28.79
N LEU A 11 -40.63 10.03 29.06
CA LEU A 11 -39.70 8.99 28.60
C LEU A 11 -39.76 8.81 27.07
N LEU A 12 -40.95 8.91 26.45
CA LEU A 12 -41.12 8.82 25.00
C LEU A 12 -40.51 10.05 24.28
N ALA A 13 -40.68 11.25 24.86
CA ALA A 13 -40.07 12.48 24.33
C ALA A 13 -38.53 12.44 24.39
N PHE A 14 -37.97 11.85 25.45
CA PHE A 14 -36.51 11.68 25.58
C PHE A 14 -35.92 10.65 24.61
N MET A 15 -36.63 9.56 24.29
CA MET A 15 -36.24 8.59 23.28
C MET A 15 -36.28 9.17 21.85
N ILE A 16 -37.24 10.05 21.55
CA ILE A 16 -37.36 10.66 20.20
C ILE A 16 -36.30 11.76 20.02
N SER A 17 -35.91 12.47 21.07
CA SER A 17 -34.87 13.50 21.00
C SER A 17 -33.46 12.91 20.81
N LEU A 18 -33.22 11.67 21.23
CA LEU A 18 -31.93 11.01 21.06
C LEU A 18 -31.72 10.46 19.63
N SER A 19 -32.80 10.29 18.85
CA SER A 19 -32.73 9.86 17.45
C SER A 19 -32.52 11.00 16.44
N MET A 20 -32.52 12.27 16.88
CA MET A 20 -32.28 13.44 16.05
C MET A 20 -30.88 14.04 16.20
N PHE A 21 -29.93 13.37 16.83
CA PHE A 21 -28.54 13.78 16.67
C PHE A 21 -28.16 13.52 15.21
N PRO A 22 -27.78 14.56 14.44
CA PRO A 22 -27.18 14.31 13.15
C PRO A 22 -25.99 13.40 13.40
N ILE A 23 -25.97 12.25 12.72
CA ILE A 23 -24.77 11.45 12.62
C ILE A 23 -23.79 12.34 11.88
N PHE A 24 -22.94 13.06 12.62
CA PHE A 24 -21.78 13.69 12.03
C PHE A 24 -21.00 12.53 11.43
N LYS A 25 -21.06 12.40 10.10
CA LYS A 25 -20.03 11.64 9.40
C LYS A 25 -18.73 12.39 9.75
N LEU A 26 -17.97 11.83 10.69
CA LEU A 26 -16.58 12.18 10.80
C LEU A 26 -16.00 11.68 9.46
N ASP A 27 -15.71 12.59 8.55
CA ASP A 27 -14.90 12.25 7.40
C ASP A 27 -13.57 11.76 7.98
N ALA A 28 -13.36 10.45 7.92
CA ALA A 28 -12.10 9.86 8.35
C ALA A 28 -11.03 10.43 7.42
N HIS A 29 -10.32 11.44 7.91
CA HIS A 29 -9.16 11.98 7.22
C HIS A 29 -8.04 10.96 7.40
N ALA A 30 -7.42 10.52 6.29
CA ALA A 30 -6.29 9.61 6.37
C ALA A 30 -5.22 10.17 7.30
N ALA A 31 -4.74 9.36 8.22
CA ALA A 31 -3.63 9.75 9.08
C ALA A 31 -2.38 9.98 8.23
N THR A 32 -1.68 11.11 8.44
CA THR A 32 -0.44 11.40 7.70
C THR A 32 0.76 11.19 8.62
N VAL A 33 1.72 10.39 8.18
CA VAL A 33 2.95 10.04 8.89
C VAL A 33 4.15 10.28 7.99
N ASN A 34 5.23 10.84 8.53
CA ASN A 34 6.49 11.00 7.81
C ASN A 34 7.43 9.82 8.09
N ALA A 35 8.18 9.41 7.08
CA ALA A 35 9.24 8.42 7.22
C ALA A 35 10.47 8.83 6.40
N SER A 36 11.64 8.78 7.02
CA SER A 36 12.95 9.11 6.43
C SER A 36 13.87 7.90 6.33
N THR A 37 13.47 6.78 6.91
CA THR A 37 14.21 5.50 6.88
C THR A 37 13.28 4.33 6.59
N ILE A 38 13.84 3.22 6.11
CA ILE A 38 13.06 1.99 5.87
C ILE A 38 12.47 1.43 7.17
N ALA A 39 13.17 1.60 8.29
CA ALA A 39 12.64 1.17 9.59
C ALA A 39 11.41 2.00 10.01
N GLU A 40 11.47 3.32 9.85
CA GLU A 40 10.33 4.21 10.11
C GLU A 40 9.17 3.92 9.15
N LEU A 41 9.44 3.69 7.86
CA LEU A 41 8.43 3.28 6.90
C LEU A 41 7.72 1.99 7.32
N GLN A 42 8.48 0.95 7.68
CA GLN A 42 7.90 -0.32 8.13
C GLN A 42 7.11 -0.14 9.44
N GLN A 43 7.61 0.67 10.36
CA GLN A 43 6.92 0.97 11.61
C GLN A 43 5.59 1.70 11.35
N ALA A 44 5.60 2.74 10.51
CA ALA A 44 4.40 3.49 10.14
C ALA A 44 3.33 2.57 9.50
N ILE A 45 3.75 1.65 8.63
CA ILE A 45 2.85 0.65 8.05
C ILE A 45 2.26 -0.27 9.14
N ASN A 46 3.08 -0.74 10.08
CA ASN A 46 2.62 -1.63 11.14
C ASN A 46 1.65 -0.95 12.10
N ASP A 47 1.88 0.32 12.42
CA ASP A 47 1.08 1.10 13.36
C ASP A 47 -0.20 1.66 12.73
N ALA A 48 -0.32 1.67 11.42
CA ALA A 48 -1.52 2.14 10.72
C ALA A 48 -2.77 1.39 11.21
N THR A 49 -3.78 2.11 11.67
CA THR A 49 -5.07 1.56 12.15
C THR A 49 -6.24 1.91 11.24
N GLU A 50 -6.03 2.81 10.31
CA GLU A 50 -6.99 3.35 9.34
C GLU A 50 -6.27 3.64 8.03
N ASP A 51 -6.92 4.26 7.06
CA ASP A 51 -6.29 4.75 5.86
C ASP A 51 -5.14 5.69 6.24
N THR A 52 -3.93 5.33 5.85
CA THR A 52 -2.73 6.05 6.27
C THR A 52 -1.91 6.50 5.07
N GLU A 53 -1.64 7.80 5.02
CA GLU A 53 -0.72 8.41 4.08
C GLU A 53 0.67 8.48 4.72
N ILE A 54 1.67 7.87 4.08
CA ILE A 54 3.05 7.92 4.52
C ILE A 54 3.83 8.76 3.53
N VAL A 55 4.36 9.88 4.01
CA VAL A 55 5.19 10.80 3.24
C VAL A 55 6.65 10.43 3.44
N LEU A 56 7.30 9.97 2.39
CA LEU A 56 8.73 9.68 2.41
C LEU A 56 9.49 11.00 2.24
N THR A 57 10.39 11.31 3.17
CA THR A 57 11.07 12.61 3.25
C THR A 57 12.54 12.57 2.85
N ALA A 58 13.06 11.40 2.49
CA ALA A 58 14.44 11.21 2.04
C ALA A 58 14.56 10.02 1.09
N ASP A 59 15.57 10.03 0.22
CA ASP A 59 15.98 8.86 -0.53
C ASP A 59 16.47 7.75 0.41
N MET A 60 16.13 6.49 0.10
CA MET A 60 16.40 5.36 0.99
C MET A 60 16.98 4.18 0.22
N GLN A 61 17.78 3.37 0.92
CA GLN A 61 18.26 2.09 0.42
C GLN A 61 17.41 0.94 0.94
N LEU A 62 16.80 0.19 0.04
CA LEU A 62 16.01 -1.01 0.34
C LEU A 62 16.94 -2.22 0.51
N THR A 63 17.39 -2.44 1.73
CA THR A 63 18.20 -3.60 2.11
C THR A 63 17.36 -4.80 2.53
N THR A 64 16.10 -4.56 2.90
CA THR A 64 15.14 -5.55 3.38
C THR A 64 13.78 -5.33 2.70
N THR A 65 12.91 -6.33 2.77
CA THR A 65 11.55 -6.24 2.26
C THR A 65 10.70 -5.32 3.14
N VAL A 66 10.00 -4.38 2.52
CA VAL A 66 8.90 -3.64 3.15
C VAL A 66 7.62 -4.45 2.96
N THR A 67 6.97 -4.82 4.06
CA THR A 67 5.75 -5.63 4.04
C THR A 67 4.54 -4.78 4.37
N VAL A 68 3.49 -4.87 3.55
CA VAL A 68 2.17 -4.31 3.85
C VAL A 68 1.25 -5.46 4.30
N PRO A 69 1.00 -5.59 5.61
CA PRO A 69 0.20 -6.69 6.16
C PRO A 69 -1.28 -6.58 5.76
N ALA A 70 -2.00 -7.70 5.83
CA ALA A 70 -3.44 -7.73 5.65
C ALA A 70 -4.17 -6.69 6.53
N GLY A 71 -5.21 -6.09 5.98
CA GLY A 71 -6.01 -5.08 6.67
C GLY A 71 -5.40 -3.66 6.69
N LYS A 72 -4.21 -3.45 6.13
CA LYS A 72 -3.61 -2.12 6.00
C LYS A 72 -3.99 -1.49 4.66
N ASN A 73 -4.32 -0.20 4.71
CA ASN A 73 -4.58 0.62 3.54
C ASN A 73 -3.61 1.81 3.55
N ILE A 74 -2.59 1.74 2.71
CA ILE A 74 -1.43 2.64 2.75
C ILE A 74 -1.32 3.41 1.45
N THR A 75 -1.12 4.72 1.54
CA THR A 75 -0.69 5.57 0.42
C THR A 75 0.73 6.03 0.66
N LEU A 76 1.65 5.70 -0.24
CA LEU A 76 3.04 6.17 -0.22
C LEU A 76 3.25 7.30 -1.20
N LYS A 77 3.83 8.40 -0.75
CA LYS A 77 4.21 9.54 -1.58
C LYS A 77 5.48 10.24 -1.09
N GLY A 78 6.03 11.19 -1.84
CA GLY A 78 7.13 12.02 -1.37
C GLY A 78 8.17 12.42 -2.42
N GLY A 79 8.06 11.98 -3.66
CA GLY A 79 8.98 12.38 -4.74
C GLY A 79 10.42 11.89 -4.52
N VAL A 80 10.62 10.81 -3.75
CA VAL A 80 11.93 10.27 -3.38
C VAL A 80 12.30 9.04 -4.20
N THR A 81 13.59 8.67 -4.15
CA THR A 81 14.10 7.42 -4.74
C THR A 81 14.33 6.36 -3.67
N LEU A 82 13.74 5.19 -3.88
CA LEU A 82 14.01 3.97 -3.13
C LEU A 82 14.94 3.09 -3.97
N THR A 83 16.19 2.97 -3.57
CA THR A 83 17.20 2.18 -4.29
C THR A 83 17.28 0.78 -3.70
N ARG A 84 17.04 -0.25 -4.52
CA ARG A 84 17.14 -1.64 -4.11
C ARG A 84 18.60 -2.08 -4.09
N THR A 85 19.11 -2.43 -2.92
CA THR A 85 20.50 -2.83 -2.73
C THR A 85 20.67 -4.30 -2.31
N SER A 86 19.58 -5.08 -2.36
CA SER A 86 19.59 -6.51 -1.99
C SER A 86 18.78 -7.36 -2.97
N SER A 87 18.94 -8.68 -2.91
CA SER A 87 18.12 -9.63 -3.67
C SER A 87 16.72 -9.86 -3.09
N ALA A 88 16.38 -9.25 -1.96
CA ALA A 88 15.07 -9.35 -1.35
C ALA A 88 14.00 -8.69 -2.25
N ILE A 89 12.75 -9.13 -2.13
CA ILE A 89 11.60 -8.41 -2.66
C ILE A 89 11.59 -7.02 -2.02
N ALA A 90 11.42 -5.96 -2.81
CA ALA A 90 11.36 -4.60 -2.26
C ALA A 90 10.06 -4.39 -1.47
N PHE A 91 8.91 -4.72 -2.07
CA PHE A 91 7.60 -4.62 -1.43
C PHE A 91 6.84 -5.93 -1.52
N ASP A 92 6.30 -6.37 -0.38
CA ASP A 92 5.45 -7.55 -0.26
C ASP A 92 4.08 -7.15 0.28
N ILE A 93 3.08 -7.09 -0.61
CA ILE A 93 1.70 -6.67 -0.31
C ILE A 93 0.88 -7.93 -0.08
N LYS A 94 0.43 -8.13 1.15
CA LYS A 94 -0.31 -9.33 1.54
C LYS A 94 -1.77 -9.30 1.07
N ASP A 95 -2.38 -10.46 0.95
CA ASP A 95 -3.82 -10.56 0.67
C ASP A 95 -4.62 -9.77 1.72
N GLY A 96 -5.62 -9.03 1.25
CA GLY A 96 -6.40 -8.10 2.08
C GLY A 96 -5.72 -6.78 2.43
N ALA A 97 -4.51 -6.52 1.91
CA ALA A 97 -3.84 -5.22 2.01
C ALA A 97 -4.08 -4.35 0.77
N SER A 98 -3.92 -3.04 0.92
CA SER A 98 -3.90 -2.08 -0.19
C SER A 98 -2.68 -1.18 -0.10
N LEU A 99 -2.00 -0.98 -1.22
CA LEU A 99 -0.92 -0.01 -1.37
C LEU A 99 -1.20 0.88 -2.58
N THR A 100 -1.28 2.18 -2.34
CA THR A 100 -1.29 3.21 -3.37
C THR A 100 0.09 3.85 -3.45
N TRP A 101 0.61 3.97 -4.66
CA TRP A 101 1.94 4.47 -4.97
C TRP A 101 1.84 5.79 -5.72
N GLU A 102 2.43 6.86 -5.17
CA GLU A 102 2.40 8.20 -5.76
C GLU A 102 3.81 8.81 -5.78
N ASP A 103 4.26 9.22 -6.95
CA ASP A 103 5.50 10.02 -7.16
C ASP A 103 6.79 9.44 -6.57
N ILE A 104 6.87 8.14 -6.36
CA ILE A 104 8.06 7.48 -5.83
C ILE A 104 8.80 6.76 -6.96
N VAL A 105 10.11 6.85 -6.97
CA VAL A 105 10.97 6.10 -7.87
C VAL A 105 11.51 4.86 -7.16
N LEU A 106 11.24 3.68 -7.69
CA LEU A 106 11.89 2.44 -7.27
C LEU A 106 13.00 2.10 -8.26
N ASP A 107 14.24 2.32 -7.86
CA ASP A 107 15.42 2.05 -8.66
C ASP A 107 16.02 0.69 -8.29
N GLY A 108 16.10 -0.21 -9.25
CA GLY A 108 16.66 -1.55 -9.08
C GLY A 108 18.19 -1.61 -9.00
N ASP A 109 18.87 -0.46 -9.16
CA ASP A 109 20.34 -0.34 -9.17
C ASP A 109 21.05 -1.42 -10.00
N ALA A 110 20.65 -1.55 -11.26
CA ALA A 110 21.00 -2.63 -12.17
C ALA A 110 22.50 -2.78 -12.48
N LYS A 111 23.37 -2.12 -11.74
CA LYS A 111 24.80 -1.99 -12.11
C LYS A 111 25.48 -3.35 -12.24
N ASP A 112 25.14 -4.37 -11.44
CA ASP A 112 25.90 -5.62 -11.49
C ASP A 112 25.24 -6.91 -10.99
N THR A 113 24.01 -6.88 -10.49
CA THR A 113 23.46 -8.07 -9.83
C THR A 113 22.17 -8.57 -10.44
N ASN A 114 22.21 -9.83 -10.90
CA ASN A 114 21.00 -10.54 -11.31
C ASN A 114 20.21 -10.97 -10.06
N TYR A 115 19.30 -10.14 -9.61
CA TYR A 115 18.36 -10.53 -8.56
C TYR A 115 17.34 -11.52 -9.13
N LYS A 116 17.08 -12.61 -8.38
CA LYS A 116 16.15 -13.67 -8.81
C LYS A 116 14.73 -13.50 -8.29
N SER A 117 14.42 -12.41 -7.63
CA SER A 117 13.10 -12.15 -7.05
C SER A 117 12.37 -11.03 -7.77
N ALA A 118 11.05 -11.04 -7.68
CA ALA A 118 10.24 -9.88 -8.03
C ALA A 118 10.70 -8.65 -7.23
N VAL A 119 10.44 -7.47 -7.76
CA VAL A 119 10.65 -6.23 -7.00
C VAL A 119 9.44 -5.95 -6.14
N ILE A 120 8.24 -6.15 -6.70
CA ILE A 120 6.99 -6.09 -5.96
C ILE A 120 6.26 -7.42 -6.08
N ASN A 121 5.93 -8.01 -4.93
CA ASN A 121 5.02 -9.13 -4.82
C ASN A 121 3.68 -8.61 -4.33
N ASN A 122 2.65 -8.69 -5.16
CA ASN A 122 1.33 -8.20 -4.86
C ASN A 122 0.34 -9.35 -4.74
N GLN A 123 -0.16 -9.59 -3.54
CA GLN A 123 -1.25 -10.52 -3.25
C GLN A 123 -2.55 -9.78 -2.88
N GLY A 124 -2.47 -8.47 -2.65
CA GLY A 124 -3.58 -7.58 -2.32
C GLY A 124 -3.94 -6.63 -3.46
N LYS A 125 -4.10 -5.35 -3.14
CA LYS A 125 -4.40 -4.31 -4.12
C LYS A 125 -3.21 -3.37 -4.23
N LEU A 126 -2.68 -3.20 -5.44
CA LEU A 126 -1.62 -2.26 -5.76
C LEU A 126 -2.13 -1.26 -6.79
N THR A 127 -2.07 0.02 -6.47
CA THR A 127 -2.46 1.11 -7.37
C THR A 127 -1.28 2.03 -7.62
N PHE A 128 -0.88 2.21 -8.87
CA PHE A 128 0.06 3.23 -9.29
C PHE A 128 -0.69 4.45 -9.80
N ASN A 129 -0.51 5.60 -9.14
CA ASN A 129 -1.01 6.90 -9.59
C ASN A 129 0.10 7.77 -10.22
N GLY A 130 1.38 7.44 -9.95
CA GLY A 130 2.55 8.13 -10.45
C GLY A 130 3.84 7.40 -10.08
N GLY A 131 4.99 8.02 -10.35
CA GLY A 131 6.30 7.48 -10.04
C GLY A 131 6.85 6.48 -11.08
N GLU A 132 7.94 5.81 -10.74
CA GLU A 132 8.68 4.96 -11.67
C GLU A 132 9.16 3.66 -11.02
N ILE A 133 9.25 2.58 -11.80
CA ILE A 133 10.04 1.39 -11.48
C ILE A 133 11.04 1.20 -12.61
N LYS A 134 12.32 1.35 -12.30
CA LYS A 134 13.38 1.33 -13.31
C LYS A 134 14.63 0.60 -12.86
N ASN A 135 15.52 0.34 -13.83
CA ASN A 135 16.84 -0.26 -13.62
C ASN A 135 16.79 -1.60 -12.86
N VAL A 136 15.68 -2.32 -12.96
CA VAL A 136 15.57 -3.66 -12.34
C VAL A 136 16.19 -4.69 -13.28
N ARG A 137 17.05 -5.54 -12.71
CA ARG A 137 17.59 -6.69 -13.44
C ARG A 137 17.14 -7.99 -12.78
N SER A 138 16.49 -8.86 -13.53
CA SER A 138 16.05 -10.17 -13.06
C SER A 138 16.43 -11.27 -14.02
N SER A 139 16.89 -12.38 -13.48
CA SER A 139 17.20 -13.60 -14.23
C SER A 139 16.22 -14.75 -13.95
N SER A 140 15.19 -14.51 -13.14
CA SER A 140 14.21 -15.56 -12.80
C SER A 140 13.14 -15.69 -13.89
N PRO A 141 12.92 -16.89 -14.43
CA PRO A 141 11.82 -17.13 -15.40
C PRO A 141 10.44 -17.16 -14.73
N MET A 142 10.39 -17.21 -13.40
CA MET A 142 9.14 -17.45 -12.65
C MET A 142 8.47 -16.20 -12.13
N VAL A 143 9.16 -15.06 -12.14
CA VAL A 143 8.67 -13.82 -11.52
C VAL A 143 8.77 -12.64 -12.49
N GLY A 144 7.79 -11.76 -12.46
CA GLY A 144 7.86 -10.44 -13.10
C GLY A 144 8.57 -9.43 -12.22
N ILE A 145 8.80 -8.23 -12.72
CA ILE A 145 9.23 -7.10 -11.89
C ILE A 145 8.14 -6.81 -10.87
N VAL A 146 6.90 -6.69 -11.33
CA VAL A 146 5.69 -6.71 -10.50
C VAL A 146 5.00 -8.06 -10.73
N THR A 147 4.91 -8.85 -9.67
CA THR A 147 4.17 -10.11 -9.69
C THR A 147 2.88 -9.93 -8.90
N THR A 148 1.74 -10.05 -9.57
CA THR A 148 0.40 -10.01 -8.97
C THR A 148 -0.14 -11.43 -8.96
N LYS A 149 -0.39 -11.99 -7.76
CA LYS A 149 -0.79 -13.38 -7.59
C LYS A 149 -1.82 -13.55 -6.49
N GLY A 150 -2.92 -14.22 -6.82
CA GLY A 150 -3.98 -14.60 -5.88
C GLY A 150 -5.35 -14.17 -6.37
N PRO A 151 -6.43 -14.77 -5.83
CA PRO A 151 -7.79 -14.55 -6.31
C PRO A 151 -8.30 -13.12 -6.06
N ASN A 152 -7.73 -12.41 -5.07
CA ASN A 152 -8.11 -11.06 -4.71
C ASN A 152 -7.07 -10.02 -5.14
N ALA A 153 -5.98 -10.46 -5.78
CA ALA A 153 -4.88 -9.58 -6.15
C ALA A 153 -5.25 -8.71 -7.36
N VAL A 154 -5.11 -7.40 -7.19
CA VAL A 154 -5.41 -6.40 -8.22
C VAL A 154 -4.22 -5.49 -8.43
N LEU A 155 -3.89 -5.24 -9.69
CA LEU A 155 -2.95 -4.19 -10.11
C LEU A 155 -3.71 -3.17 -10.94
N THR A 156 -3.66 -1.91 -10.52
CA THR A 156 -4.22 -0.77 -11.23
C THR A 156 -3.08 0.21 -11.57
N MET A 157 -3.00 0.64 -12.81
CA MET A 157 -2.07 1.68 -13.25
C MET A 157 -2.84 2.85 -13.83
N ASN A 158 -2.95 3.92 -13.07
CA ASN A 158 -3.57 5.18 -13.48
C ASN A 158 -2.52 6.16 -14.03
N GLY A 159 -1.25 5.97 -13.65
CA GLY A 159 -0.11 6.78 -14.04
C GLY A 159 1.20 6.06 -13.74
N GLY A 160 2.31 6.78 -13.89
CA GLY A 160 3.64 6.24 -13.67
C GLY A 160 4.18 5.39 -14.82
N SER A 161 5.37 4.83 -14.64
CA SER A 161 6.04 4.03 -15.67
C SER A 161 6.88 2.89 -15.09
N ILE A 162 7.00 1.81 -15.86
CA ILE A 162 7.90 0.69 -15.59
C ILE A 162 8.81 0.54 -16.81
N HIS A 163 10.05 1.01 -16.71
CA HIS A 163 10.94 1.14 -17.86
C HIS A 163 12.41 0.86 -17.52
N ASP A 164 13.26 0.78 -18.53
CA ASP A 164 14.71 0.54 -18.41
C ASP A 164 15.05 -0.70 -17.57
N ASN A 165 14.20 -1.70 -17.64
CA ASN A 165 14.34 -2.93 -16.88
C ASN A 165 14.87 -4.04 -17.79
N TYR A 166 15.76 -4.87 -17.25
CA TYR A 166 16.38 -5.95 -17.99
C TYR A 166 16.00 -7.32 -17.42
N MET A 167 15.43 -8.14 -18.26
CA MET A 167 15.06 -9.53 -17.96
C MET A 167 15.92 -10.47 -18.82
N SER A 168 16.83 -11.20 -18.18
CA SER A 168 17.78 -12.06 -18.90
C SER A 168 17.19 -13.36 -19.44
N ASN A 169 15.93 -13.64 -19.18
CA ASN A 169 15.24 -14.85 -19.62
C ASN A 169 14.05 -14.50 -20.52
N GLN A 170 13.94 -15.21 -21.67
CA GLN A 170 12.88 -14.95 -22.67
C GLN A 170 11.44 -15.25 -22.17
N PHE A 171 11.28 -15.87 -21.00
CA PHE A 171 9.96 -16.20 -20.42
C PHE A 171 9.55 -15.25 -19.29
N THR A 172 10.22 -14.12 -19.12
CA THR A 172 9.94 -13.19 -18.05
C THR A 172 9.12 -12.00 -18.55
N ASN A 173 8.08 -11.67 -17.81
CA ASN A 173 7.23 -10.52 -18.08
C ASN A 173 7.58 -9.37 -17.11
N VAL A 174 7.53 -8.14 -17.58
CA VAL A 174 7.67 -6.96 -16.72
C VAL A 174 6.58 -6.98 -15.65
N VAL A 175 5.35 -7.25 -16.06
CA VAL A 175 4.22 -7.47 -15.14
C VAL A 175 3.73 -8.91 -15.35
N LYS A 176 3.67 -9.67 -14.27
CA LYS A 176 3.15 -11.04 -14.27
C LYS A 176 1.90 -11.13 -13.40
N ILE A 177 0.80 -11.52 -13.99
CA ILE A 177 -0.47 -11.77 -13.30
C ILE A 177 -0.74 -13.27 -13.37
N THR A 178 -0.98 -13.88 -12.22
CA THR A 178 -1.30 -15.31 -12.12
C THR A 178 -2.47 -15.51 -11.19
N GLU A 179 -3.42 -16.31 -11.61
CA GLU A 179 -4.48 -16.79 -10.71
C GLU A 179 -3.87 -17.66 -9.60
N GLY A 180 -4.45 -17.59 -8.42
CA GLY A 180 -4.05 -18.39 -7.26
C GLY A 180 -4.60 -19.80 -7.29
#